data_300b42088e7f2688583c312655adc900
#
_entry.id   300b42088e7f2688583c312655adc900
#
_cell.length_a   1.000
_cell.length_b   1.000
_cell.length_c   1.000
_cell.angle_alpha   90.00
_cell.angle_beta   90.00
_cell.angle_gamma   90.00
#
_symmetry.space_group_name_H-M   'P 1'
#
loop_
_entity.id
_entity.type
_entity.pdbx_description
1 polymer ?
#
loop_
_entity_poly.entity_id
_entity_poly.type
_entity_poly.pdbx_seq_one_letter_code
_entity_poly.pdbx_strand_id
1 'polypeptide(L)'
;RGFTMAEFHAIPIPLGAAVVAATSAGFSFSPGRKFELLGVRMSGLTAITGHASNHCAFTVLGSDESTEIWDYSTDSDEDGTTTAKAILYTSDEEAPGGAGDTAKDFETAETKALRTYDANQSCIVKAAKGGSGVSIGDTGVTIIIRYL
;
A
#
# COMPACT_ATOMS: atom_id res chain seq x y z
N ARG A 1 -22.13 -6.49 19.53
CA ARG A 1 -21.94 -5.05 19.40
C ARG A 1 -21.20 -4.72 18.11
N GLY A 2 -21.73 -3.81 17.31
CA GLY A 2 -21.11 -3.34 16.08
C GLY A 2 -19.97 -2.36 16.32
N PHE A 3 -19.15 -2.19 15.28
CA PHE A 3 -18.14 -1.14 15.27
C PHE A 3 -18.76 0.21 14.94
N THR A 4 -18.21 1.26 15.51
CA THR A 4 -18.49 2.62 15.08
C THR A 4 -17.49 3.06 14.03
N MET A 5 -17.83 4.01 13.19
CA MET A 5 -16.90 4.57 12.18
C MET A 5 -15.64 5.16 12.81
N ALA A 6 -15.70 5.60 14.08
CA ALA A 6 -14.55 6.12 14.81
C ALA A 6 -13.48 5.07 15.13
N GLU A 7 -13.78 3.77 14.99
CA GLU A 7 -12.81 2.68 15.21
C GLU A 7 -11.93 2.42 13.99
N PHE A 8 -12.32 2.95 12.84
CA PHE A 8 -11.60 2.78 11.57
C PHE A 8 -10.92 4.10 11.17
N HIS A 9 -9.67 4.02 10.78
CA HIS A 9 -8.89 5.18 10.39
C HIS A 9 -8.20 4.93 9.06
N ALA A 10 -8.36 5.86 8.13
CA ALA A 10 -7.62 5.91 6.89
C ALA A 10 -6.39 6.80 7.08
N ILE A 11 -5.20 6.23 6.99
CA ILE A 11 -3.94 6.90 7.22
C ILE A 11 -3.21 7.07 5.88
N PRO A 12 -3.16 8.29 5.31
CA PRO A 12 -2.35 8.57 4.15
C PRO A 12 -0.87 8.42 4.49
N ILE A 13 -0.14 7.68 3.67
CA ILE A 13 1.29 7.47 3.88
C ILE A 13 2.07 8.45 3.01
N PRO A 14 2.88 9.33 3.60
CA PRO A 14 3.62 10.35 2.87
C PRO A 14 4.88 9.76 2.23
N LEU A 15 4.74 9.07 1.11
CA LEU A 15 5.88 8.57 0.34
C LEU A 15 6.60 9.69 -0.42
N GLY A 16 5.95 10.86 -0.51
CA GLY A 16 6.47 12.01 -1.22
C GLY A 16 6.41 11.87 -2.74
N ALA A 17 6.34 12.99 -3.44
CA ALA A 17 6.47 13.04 -4.90
C ALA A 17 7.86 12.59 -5.40
N ALA A 18 8.76 12.28 -4.48
CA ALA A 18 10.18 12.03 -4.73
C ALA A 18 10.52 10.57 -5.02
N VAL A 19 9.59 9.64 -5.01
CA VAL A 19 9.85 8.30 -5.52
C VAL A 19 9.80 8.35 -7.04
N VAL A 20 10.83 8.94 -7.55
CA VAL A 20 11.10 8.98 -8.99
C VAL A 20 12.18 7.96 -9.32
N ALA A 21 12.50 7.88 -10.58
CA ALA A 21 13.43 6.97 -11.20
C ALA A 21 14.70 6.63 -10.42
N ALA A 22 15.19 7.48 -9.54
CA ALA A 22 16.50 7.29 -8.92
C ALA A 22 16.47 6.91 -7.44
N THR A 23 15.32 7.00 -6.77
CA THR A 23 15.23 6.87 -5.30
C THR A 23 14.21 5.85 -4.86
N SER A 24 14.38 5.41 -3.62
CA SER A 24 13.37 4.65 -2.90
C SER A 24 12.95 5.46 -1.68
N ALA A 25 11.71 5.31 -1.27
CA ALA A 25 11.18 5.97 -0.08
C ALA A 25 10.52 4.94 0.83
N GLY A 26 10.47 5.24 2.11
CA GLY A 26 9.79 4.42 3.09
C GLY A 26 9.21 5.30 4.19
N PHE A 27 8.16 4.82 4.80
CA PHE A 27 7.52 5.45 5.93
C PHE A 27 7.11 4.39 6.96
N SER A 28 7.40 4.67 8.23
CA SER A 28 7.01 3.80 9.35
C SER A 28 5.86 4.45 10.10
N PHE A 29 4.68 3.85 10.04
CA PHE A 29 3.54 4.25 10.84
C PHE A 29 3.63 3.57 12.20
N SER A 30 3.85 4.36 13.25
CA SER A 30 4.06 3.89 14.63
C SER A 30 3.27 4.78 15.61
N PRO A 31 1.98 4.48 15.83
CA PRO A 31 1.11 5.37 16.62
C PRO A 31 1.29 5.25 18.13
N GLY A 32 2.14 4.35 18.62
CA GLY A 32 2.36 4.13 20.04
C GLY A 32 1.22 3.38 20.75
N ARG A 33 0.34 2.75 19.99
CA ARG A 33 -0.73 1.88 20.51
C ARG A 33 -1.01 0.73 19.56
N LYS A 34 -1.56 -0.33 20.11
CA LYS A 34 -1.88 -1.54 19.33
C LYS A 34 -2.93 -1.25 18.27
N PHE A 35 -2.72 -1.78 17.07
CA PHE A 35 -3.66 -1.66 15.97
C PHE A 35 -3.65 -2.87 15.05
N GLU A 36 -4.70 -3.00 14.27
CA GLU A 36 -4.83 -3.99 13.21
C GLU A 36 -4.89 -3.29 11.85
N LEU A 37 -4.12 -3.80 10.89
CA LEU A 37 -4.20 -3.36 9.50
C LEU A 37 -5.35 -4.09 8.81
N LEU A 38 -6.35 -3.33 8.39
CA LEU A 38 -7.58 -3.86 7.77
C LEU A 38 -7.54 -3.81 6.25
N GLY A 39 -6.84 -2.83 5.69
CA GLY A 39 -6.79 -2.66 4.26
C GLY A 39 -5.65 -1.77 3.81
N VAL A 40 -5.35 -1.85 2.52
CA VAL A 40 -4.39 -0.99 1.83
C VAL A 40 -5.08 -0.46 0.57
N ARG A 41 -4.97 0.84 0.35
CA ARG A 41 -5.40 1.49 -0.88
C ARG A 41 -4.23 2.17 -1.55
N MET A 42 -4.14 2.04 -2.84
CA MET A 42 -3.23 2.82 -3.67
C MET A 42 -4.03 3.53 -4.74
N SER A 43 -3.81 4.82 -4.90
CA SER A 43 -4.46 5.61 -5.92
C SER A 43 -3.45 6.48 -6.65
N GLY A 44 -3.66 6.70 -7.93
CA GLY A 44 -2.82 7.56 -8.75
C GLY A 44 -3.66 8.55 -9.53
N LEU A 45 -3.28 9.83 -9.48
CA LEU A 45 -3.88 10.85 -10.34
C LEU A 45 -3.32 10.76 -11.77
N THR A 46 -2.10 10.22 -11.92
CA THR A 46 -1.44 10.01 -13.21
C THR A 46 -1.27 8.52 -13.47
N ALA A 47 -1.55 8.09 -14.69
CA ALA A 47 -1.28 6.71 -15.09
C ALA A 47 0.23 6.44 -15.12
N ILE A 48 0.60 5.25 -14.66
CA ILE A 48 1.99 4.75 -14.77
C ILE A 48 1.96 3.59 -15.76
N THR A 49 2.76 3.68 -16.80
CA THR A 49 2.90 2.59 -17.77
C THR A 49 3.82 1.53 -17.20
N GLY A 50 3.37 0.29 -17.20
CA GLY A 50 4.16 -0.86 -16.78
C GLY A 50 5.36 -1.10 -17.69
N HIS A 51 6.49 -1.51 -17.10
CA HIS A 51 7.72 -1.77 -17.84
C HIS A 51 8.58 -2.79 -17.08
N ALA A 52 9.01 -3.84 -17.78
CA ALA A 52 9.74 -4.97 -17.18
C ALA A 52 11.10 -4.57 -16.55
N SER A 53 11.74 -3.52 -17.05
CA SER A 53 13.06 -3.12 -16.55
C SER A 53 13.04 -1.85 -15.70
N ASN A 54 12.06 -0.96 -15.91
CA ASN A 54 11.99 0.32 -15.23
C ASN A 54 10.63 0.46 -14.57
N HIS A 55 10.57 0.12 -13.30
CA HIS A 55 9.31 0.06 -12.56
C HIS A 55 9.47 0.61 -11.14
N CYS A 56 8.38 0.69 -10.43
CA CYS A 56 8.32 0.98 -9.01
C CYS A 56 7.48 -0.09 -8.30
N ALA A 57 8.01 -0.64 -7.22
CA ALA A 57 7.32 -1.59 -6.36
C ALA A 57 6.90 -0.91 -5.06
N PHE A 58 5.64 -1.06 -4.71
CA PHE A 58 5.06 -0.60 -3.45
C PHE A 58 4.89 -1.82 -2.55
N THR A 59 5.32 -1.72 -1.30
CA THR A 59 5.31 -2.86 -0.38
C THR A 59 4.84 -2.41 1.00
N VAL A 60 4.02 -3.22 1.65
CA VAL A 60 3.64 -3.06 3.05
C VAL A 60 4.19 -4.26 3.82
N LEU A 61 4.95 -3.99 4.88
CA LEU A 61 5.52 -5.02 5.75
C LEU A 61 4.61 -5.31 6.94
N GLY A 62 4.62 -6.55 7.37
CA GLY A 62 3.90 -7.01 8.55
C GLY A 62 4.51 -6.53 9.87
N SER A 63 3.92 -6.95 10.97
CA SER A 63 4.34 -6.57 12.33
C SER A 63 5.74 -7.06 12.72
N ASP A 64 6.28 -8.02 11.99
CA ASP A 64 7.69 -8.45 12.12
C ASP A 64 8.67 -7.48 11.42
N GLU A 65 8.15 -6.45 10.75
CA GLU A 65 8.91 -5.43 10.02
C GLU A 65 9.81 -5.99 8.89
N SER A 66 9.51 -7.21 8.44
CA SER A 66 10.32 -7.88 7.42
C SER A 66 9.50 -8.62 6.36
N THR A 67 8.40 -9.26 6.73
CA THR A 67 7.58 -10.03 5.80
C THR A 67 6.66 -9.11 5.00
N GLU A 68 6.71 -9.22 3.68
CA GLU A 68 5.75 -8.55 2.81
C GLU A 68 4.36 -9.15 3.01
N ILE A 69 3.38 -8.31 3.29
CA ILE A 69 1.99 -8.71 3.45
C ILE A 69 1.08 -8.14 2.38
N TRP A 70 1.56 -7.15 1.66
CA TRP A 70 0.90 -6.54 0.51
C TRP A 70 1.95 -5.91 -0.40
N ASP A 71 1.80 -6.07 -1.70
CA ASP A 71 2.65 -5.43 -2.69
C ASP A 71 1.87 -5.03 -3.94
N TYR A 72 2.40 -4.10 -4.69
CA TYR A 72 2.00 -3.80 -6.05
C TYR A 72 3.23 -3.31 -6.82
N SER A 73 3.45 -3.87 -8.00
CA SER A 73 4.56 -3.48 -8.85
C SER A 73 4.08 -2.99 -10.21
N THR A 74 4.66 -1.91 -10.70
CA THR A 74 4.47 -1.47 -12.09
C THR A 74 5.33 -2.23 -13.09
N ASP A 75 5.99 -3.32 -12.67
CA ASP A 75 6.63 -4.26 -13.57
C ASP A 75 5.57 -4.86 -14.49
N SER A 76 5.81 -4.84 -15.81
CA SER A 76 4.86 -5.37 -16.79
C SER A 76 4.68 -6.88 -16.72
N ASP A 77 5.62 -7.57 -16.09
CA ASP A 77 5.58 -9.02 -15.87
C ASP A 77 4.89 -9.40 -14.56
N GLU A 78 4.51 -8.40 -13.75
CA GLU A 78 3.80 -8.55 -12.49
C GLU A 78 2.42 -7.89 -12.58
N ASP A 79 2.21 -6.78 -11.87
CA ASP A 79 0.91 -6.10 -11.82
C ASP A 79 0.71 -5.11 -13.00
N GLY A 80 1.79 -4.52 -13.48
CA GLY A 80 1.80 -3.75 -14.71
C GLY A 80 1.33 -2.31 -14.58
N THR A 81 0.55 -1.85 -15.54
CA THR A 81 0.14 -0.45 -15.70
C THR A 81 -0.92 -0.02 -14.70
N THR A 82 -0.72 1.14 -14.05
CA THR A 82 -1.79 1.82 -13.32
C THR A 82 -2.60 2.70 -14.26
N THR A 83 -3.90 2.72 -14.06
CA THR A 83 -4.80 3.64 -14.77
C THR A 83 -4.92 4.96 -13.99
N ALA A 84 -4.99 6.08 -14.70
CA ALA A 84 -5.21 7.38 -14.07
C ALA A 84 -6.48 7.37 -13.21
N LYS A 85 -6.38 7.85 -11.97
CA LYS A 85 -7.44 7.91 -10.96
C LYS A 85 -8.00 6.55 -10.51
N ALA A 86 -7.44 5.43 -10.98
CA ALA A 86 -7.84 4.12 -10.50
C ALA A 86 -7.40 3.91 -9.05
N ILE A 87 -8.19 3.15 -8.33
CA ILE A 87 -7.91 2.75 -6.95
C ILE A 87 -7.63 1.25 -6.91
N LEU A 88 -6.50 0.89 -6.34
CA LEU A 88 -6.22 -0.47 -5.91
C LEU A 88 -6.65 -0.58 -4.45
N TYR A 89 -7.38 -1.62 -4.11
CA TYR A 89 -7.96 -1.78 -2.78
C TYR A 89 -7.97 -3.24 -2.35
N THR A 90 -7.91 -3.48 -1.06
CA THR A 90 -8.12 -4.84 -0.52
C THR A 90 -9.61 -5.21 -0.60
N SER A 91 -9.93 -6.43 -1.00
CA SER A 91 -11.30 -6.85 -1.30
C SER A 91 -12.24 -6.91 -0.07
N ASP A 92 -11.69 -6.88 1.13
CA ASP A 92 -12.48 -6.75 2.36
C ASP A 92 -13.13 -5.35 2.52
N GLU A 93 -12.68 -4.38 1.72
CA GLU A 93 -13.27 -3.05 1.68
C GLU A 93 -14.39 -2.98 0.64
N GLU A 94 -15.28 -2.02 0.81
CA GLU A 94 -16.25 -1.71 -0.23
C GLU A 94 -15.53 -1.20 -1.50
N ALA A 95 -15.85 -1.78 -2.64
CA ALA A 95 -15.27 -1.38 -3.91
C ALA A 95 -15.59 0.09 -4.20
N PRO A 96 -14.58 0.91 -4.55
CA PRO A 96 -14.82 2.33 -4.86
C PRO A 96 -15.72 2.57 -6.06
N GLY A 97 -15.74 1.62 -7.02
CA GLY A 97 -16.64 1.65 -8.17
C GLY A 97 -16.21 2.57 -9.30
N GLY A 98 -14.97 3.03 -9.30
CA GLY A 98 -14.39 3.82 -10.37
C GLY A 98 -13.90 2.98 -11.55
N ALA A 99 -13.73 3.62 -12.70
CA ALA A 99 -13.17 2.96 -13.87
C ALA A 99 -11.70 2.58 -13.63
N GLY A 100 -11.38 1.31 -13.84
CA GLY A 100 -10.03 0.78 -13.65
C GLY A 100 -9.70 0.38 -12.20
N ASP A 101 -10.63 0.55 -11.27
CA ASP A 101 -10.44 0.10 -9.89
C ASP A 101 -10.26 -1.42 -9.85
N THR A 102 -9.30 -1.87 -9.07
CA THR A 102 -8.91 -3.28 -9.03
C THR A 102 -8.65 -3.71 -7.60
N ALA A 103 -9.15 -4.89 -7.23
CA ALA A 103 -8.81 -5.50 -5.95
C ALA A 103 -7.38 -6.03 -5.98
N LYS A 104 -6.61 -5.68 -4.96
CA LYS A 104 -5.28 -6.23 -4.69
C LYS A 104 -5.24 -6.63 -3.22
N ASP A 105 -5.35 -7.90 -2.95
CA ASP A 105 -5.47 -8.44 -1.61
C ASP A 105 -4.11 -8.60 -0.91
N PHE A 106 -4.19 -8.85 0.39
CA PHE A 106 -3.01 -9.29 1.15
C PHE A 106 -2.49 -10.62 0.58
N GLU A 107 -1.18 -10.80 0.65
CA GLU A 107 -0.46 -11.87 -0.02
C GLU A 107 -1.00 -13.26 0.26
N THR A 108 -1.17 -13.62 1.53
CA THR A 108 -1.63 -14.95 1.90
C THR A 108 -2.42 -14.93 3.22
N ALA A 109 -3.13 -16.01 3.50
CA ALA A 109 -3.81 -16.19 4.78
C ALA A 109 -2.84 -16.24 5.96
N GLU A 110 -1.63 -16.73 5.75
CA GLU A 110 -0.57 -16.80 6.77
C GLU A 110 -0.13 -15.42 7.24
N THR A 111 -0.28 -14.39 6.40
CA THR A 111 0.06 -13.02 6.78
C THR A 111 -0.94 -12.38 7.73
N LYS A 112 -2.07 -13.01 8.00
CA LYS A 112 -3.12 -12.43 8.87
C LYS A 112 -2.60 -12.11 10.28
N ALA A 113 -1.80 -12.99 10.87
CA ALA A 113 -1.20 -12.76 12.17
C ALA A 113 -0.24 -11.55 12.17
N LEU A 114 0.37 -11.26 11.03
CA LEU A 114 1.32 -10.16 10.85
C LEU A 114 0.63 -8.81 10.62
N ARG A 115 -0.70 -8.77 10.55
CA ARG A 115 -1.47 -7.52 10.40
C ARG A 115 -1.91 -6.92 11.74
N THR A 116 -1.51 -7.53 12.85
CA THR A 116 -1.70 -6.97 14.20
C THR A 116 -0.36 -6.47 14.71
N TYR A 117 -0.30 -5.19 15.02
CA TYR A 117 0.91 -4.47 15.44
C TYR A 117 0.78 -4.07 16.90
N ASP A 118 1.75 -4.42 17.72
CA ASP A 118 1.82 -3.96 19.09
C ASP A 118 2.27 -2.47 19.15
N ALA A 119 2.13 -1.85 20.31
CA ALA A 119 2.42 -0.43 20.50
C ALA A 119 3.86 -0.02 20.13
N ASN A 120 4.79 -0.95 20.17
CA ASN A 120 6.21 -0.75 19.83
C ASN A 120 6.59 -1.25 18.42
N GLN A 121 5.62 -1.69 17.64
CA GLN A 121 5.83 -2.15 16.26
C GLN A 121 5.36 -1.09 15.25
N SER A 122 5.95 -1.14 14.07
CA SER A 122 5.64 -0.21 12.98
C SER A 122 5.06 -0.93 11.77
N CYS A 123 4.05 -0.34 11.15
CA CYS A 123 3.65 -0.69 9.80
C CYS A 123 4.55 0.08 8.82
N ILE A 124 5.40 -0.63 8.10
CA ILE A 124 6.35 -0.02 7.17
C ILE A 124 5.78 -0.11 5.76
N VAL A 125 5.66 1.04 5.11
CA VAL A 125 5.25 1.15 3.71
C VAL A 125 6.44 1.65 2.91
N LYS A 126 6.78 0.95 1.84
CA LYS A 126 7.92 1.26 0.99
C LYS A 126 7.47 1.47 -0.44
N ALA A 127 8.21 2.33 -1.15
CA ALA A 127 8.20 2.38 -2.59
C ALA A 127 9.66 2.30 -3.07
N ALA A 128 9.96 1.34 -3.90
CA ALA A 128 11.32 1.07 -4.36
C ALA A 128 11.37 1.02 -5.88
N LYS A 129 12.46 1.54 -6.46
CA LYS A 129 12.67 1.45 -7.90
C LYS A 129 13.18 0.07 -8.32
N GLY A 130 12.75 -0.37 -9.49
CA GLY A 130 13.41 -1.42 -10.26
C GLY A 130 14.11 -0.81 -11.47
N GLY A 131 15.34 -1.21 -11.76
CA GLY A 131 16.14 -0.62 -12.81
C GLY A 131 16.33 0.88 -12.66
N SER A 132 16.00 1.64 -13.69
CA SER A 132 16.02 3.11 -13.64
C SER A 132 14.79 3.70 -12.91
N GLY A 133 13.82 2.87 -12.54
CA GLY A 133 12.59 3.27 -11.93
C GLY A 133 11.63 3.98 -12.89
N VAL A 134 10.54 4.46 -12.33
CA VAL A 134 9.53 5.24 -13.05
C VAL A 134 8.97 6.31 -12.11
N SER A 135 8.61 7.46 -12.64
CA SER A 135 7.92 8.48 -11.84
C SER A 135 6.54 7.97 -11.42
N ILE A 136 6.24 8.04 -10.14
CA ILE A 136 4.92 7.67 -9.61
C ILE A 136 3.93 8.85 -9.58
N GLY A 137 4.39 10.05 -9.93
CA GLY A 137 3.55 11.24 -9.94
C GLY A 137 2.86 11.47 -8.60
N ASP A 138 1.54 11.58 -8.64
CA ASP A 138 0.69 11.79 -7.46
C ASP A 138 0.20 10.47 -6.82
N THR A 139 0.81 9.34 -7.17
CA THR A 139 0.43 8.05 -6.61
C THR A 139 0.68 8.03 -5.10
N GLY A 140 -0.31 7.65 -4.34
CA GLY A 140 -0.27 7.56 -2.89
C GLY A 140 -0.77 6.22 -2.38
N VAL A 141 -0.29 5.86 -1.21
CA VAL A 141 -0.74 4.69 -0.45
C VAL A 141 -1.47 5.16 0.80
N THR A 142 -2.61 4.57 1.08
CA THR A 142 -3.37 4.79 2.32
C THR A 142 -3.54 3.44 3.01
N ILE A 143 -3.19 3.37 4.27
CA ILE A 143 -3.50 2.20 5.09
C ILE A 143 -4.78 2.43 5.88
N ILE A 144 -5.57 1.39 6.06
CA ILE A 144 -6.79 1.41 6.84
C ILE A 144 -6.57 0.56 8.07
N ILE A 145 -6.71 1.17 9.23
CA ILE A 145 -6.41 0.54 10.52
C ILE A 145 -7.59 0.60 11.47
N ARG A 146 -7.55 -0.25 12.47
CA ARG A 146 -8.40 -0.21 13.65
C ARG A 146 -7.53 -0.29 14.89
N TYR A 147 -7.72 0.62 15.83
CA TYR A 147 -7.06 0.50 17.14
C TYR A 147 -7.72 -0.60 17.98
N LEU A 148 -6.89 -1.31 18.71
CA LEU A 148 -7.30 -2.41 19.59
C LEU A 148 -7.17 -2.06 21.06
#